data_42cc64c22661500571ce7cfd65623a23
#
_entry.id   42cc64c22661500571ce7cfd65623a23
#
_cell.length_a   1.000
_cell.length_b   1.000
_cell.length_c   1.000
_cell.angle_alpha   90.00
_cell.angle_beta   90.00
_cell.angle_gamma   90.00
#
_symmetry.space_group_name_H-M   'P 1'
#
loop_
_entity.id
_entity.type
_entity.pdbx_description
1 polymer ?
#
loop_
_entity_poly.entity_id
_entity_poly.type
_entity_poly.pdbx_seq_one_letter_code
_entity_poly.pdbx_strand_id
1 'polypeptide(L)'
;MSRERATALLVDFDGVLRRWDPAVAAGVEREYGLTEGVLGEIAMSWGLLQPVLTGQVSHAQWMVSVADALTPAVGADRARAAVQEWQSYRGEVDPEVLAFVREVRAAGVRVGLGTNATDLLDADLAALGLTEELDVIVNSSVVGVHKPAKEYFQAACEALETPPGRVLFVDDEDRAVAGARVAGLSAHRWSGPADLRYLRAALAY
;
A
#
# COMPACT_ATOMS: atom_id res chain seq x y z
N MET A 1 16.35 24.52 16.51
CA MET A 1 15.28 25.01 15.60
C MET A 1 14.11 24.05 15.76
N SER A 2 12.91 24.57 16.13
CA SER A 2 11.70 23.76 16.17
C SER A 2 11.36 23.35 14.75
N ARG A 3 11.18 22.04 14.50
CA ARG A 3 10.75 21.54 13.19
C ARG A 3 9.33 22.03 12.94
N GLU A 4 9.08 22.67 11.81
CA GLU A 4 7.72 23.07 11.44
C GLU A 4 6.81 21.85 11.31
N ARG A 5 5.57 21.97 11.76
CA ARG A 5 4.57 20.91 11.63
C ARG A 5 4.22 20.68 10.16
N ALA A 6 3.93 19.44 9.82
CA ALA A 6 3.51 19.08 8.48
C ALA A 6 2.10 19.65 8.17
N THR A 7 1.88 20.06 6.93
CA THR A 7 0.59 20.59 6.43
C THR A 7 -0.09 19.65 5.45
N ALA A 8 0.55 18.52 5.13
CA ALA A 8 -0.03 17.44 4.36
C ALA A 8 0.35 16.09 4.99
N LEU A 9 -0.54 15.13 4.84
CA LEU A 9 -0.35 13.72 5.23
C LEU A 9 -0.27 12.87 3.97
N LEU A 10 0.74 12.02 3.87
CA LEU A 10 0.84 10.95 2.89
C LEU A 10 0.78 9.62 3.67
N VAL A 11 -0.28 8.85 3.49
CA VAL A 11 -0.48 7.58 4.23
C VAL A 11 -0.32 6.39 3.28
N ASP A 12 0.34 5.34 3.73
CA ASP A 12 0.37 4.08 3.00
C ASP A 12 -0.97 3.34 3.05
N PHE A 13 -1.16 2.44 2.12
CA PHE A 13 -2.37 1.62 2.03
C PHE A 13 -2.20 0.32 2.82
N ASP A 14 -1.37 -0.59 2.31
CA ASP A 14 -1.19 -1.92 2.88
C ASP A 14 -0.40 -1.89 4.18
N GLY A 15 -0.94 -2.52 5.23
CA GLY A 15 -0.34 -2.50 6.56
C GLY A 15 -0.63 -1.24 7.39
N VAL A 16 -1.23 -0.19 6.77
CA VAL A 16 -1.63 1.06 7.46
C VAL A 16 -3.14 1.26 7.37
N LEU A 17 -3.67 1.69 6.20
CA LEU A 17 -5.10 1.95 6.02
C LEU A 17 -5.88 0.69 5.66
N ARG A 18 -5.24 -0.28 4.98
CA ARG A 18 -5.79 -1.60 4.68
C ARG A 18 -5.02 -2.69 5.43
N ARG A 19 -5.76 -3.62 6.03
CA ARG A 19 -5.22 -4.81 6.69
C ARG A 19 -5.57 -6.06 5.91
N TRP A 20 -4.65 -7.01 5.92
CA TRP A 20 -4.81 -8.33 5.34
C TRP A 20 -4.91 -9.37 6.44
N ASP A 21 -5.92 -10.25 6.36
CA ASP A 21 -6.01 -11.41 7.24
C ASP A 21 -5.16 -12.57 6.68
N PRO A 22 -4.05 -12.94 7.34
CA PRO A 22 -3.20 -14.03 6.87
C PRO A 22 -3.91 -15.39 6.87
N ALA A 23 -4.99 -15.54 7.63
CA ALA A 23 -5.77 -16.78 7.68
C ALA A 23 -6.46 -17.07 6.34
N VAL A 24 -6.76 -16.05 5.54
CA VAL A 24 -7.36 -16.23 4.21
C VAL A 24 -6.41 -16.95 3.26
N ALA A 25 -5.17 -16.47 3.14
CA ALA A 25 -4.16 -17.11 2.30
C ALA A 25 -3.88 -18.56 2.78
N ALA A 26 -3.70 -18.77 4.09
CA ALA A 26 -3.49 -20.08 4.68
C ALA A 26 -4.70 -21.02 4.46
N GLY A 27 -5.92 -20.48 4.42
CA GLY A 27 -7.14 -21.22 4.10
C GLY A 27 -7.12 -21.76 2.66
N VAL A 28 -6.85 -20.88 1.71
CA VAL A 28 -6.73 -21.24 0.28
C VAL A 28 -5.61 -22.26 0.07
N GLU A 29 -4.43 -22.02 0.63
CA GLU A 29 -3.30 -22.96 0.48
C GLU A 29 -3.66 -24.35 0.98
N ARG A 30 -4.34 -24.47 2.12
CA ARG A 30 -4.79 -25.74 2.67
C ARG A 30 -5.83 -26.43 1.77
N GLU A 31 -6.82 -25.69 1.26
CA GLU A 31 -7.88 -26.22 0.40
C GLU A 31 -7.33 -26.77 -0.91
N TYR A 32 -6.36 -26.08 -1.50
CA TYR A 32 -5.76 -26.49 -2.76
C TYR A 32 -4.55 -27.42 -2.61
N GLY A 33 -4.16 -27.78 -1.38
CA GLY A 33 -3.03 -28.67 -1.11
C GLY A 33 -1.67 -28.05 -1.40
N LEU A 34 -1.59 -26.75 -1.24
CA LEU A 34 -0.35 -25.97 -1.37
C LEU A 34 0.40 -25.94 -0.02
N THR A 35 1.70 -25.69 -0.08
CA THR A 35 2.51 -25.45 1.12
C THR A 35 2.13 -24.10 1.70
N GLU A 36 2.05 -24.03 3.05
CA GLU A 36 1.76 -22.79 3.77
C GLU A 36 2.77 -21.68 3.42
N GLY A 37 2.26 -20.50 3.07
CA GLY A 37 3.04 -19.31 2.70
C GLY A 37 3.48 -19.26 1.23
N VAL A 38 3.28 -20.33 0.43
CA VAL A 38 3.80 -20.39 -0.94
C VAL A 38 3.14 -19.38 -1.89
N LEU A 39 1.86 -19.04 -1.69
CA LEU A 39 1.18 -18.00 -2.47
C LEU A 39 1.88 -16.65 -2.30
N GLY A 40 2.12 -16.25 -1.06
CA GLY A 40 2.84 -15.03 -0.74
C GLY A 40 4.29 -15.08 -1.21
N GLU A 41 5.01 -16.17 -0.99
CA GLU A 41 6.41 -16.33 -1.40
C GLU A 41 6.57 -16.12 -2.92
N ILE A 42 5.72 -16.77 -3.73
CA ILE A 42 5.77 -16.64 -5.18
C ILE A 42 5.35 -15.25 -5.63
N ALA A 43 4.20 -14.76 -5.16
CA ALA A 43 3.66 -13.48 -5.58
C ALA A 43 4.60 -12.32 -5.24
N MET A 44 5.20 -12.34 -4.05
CA MET A 44 6.11 -11.29 -3.56
C MET A 44 7.55 -11.50 -4.03
N SER A 45 7.84 -12.56 -4.80
CA SER A 45 9.17 -12.72 -5.40
C SER A 45 9.49 -11.51 -6.27
N TRP A 46 10.70 -10.94 -6.10
CA TRP A 46 11.04 -9.66 -6.73
C TRP A 46 10.91 -9.65 -8.25
N GLY A 47 11.21 -10.78 -8.89
CA GLY A 47 11.10 -10.93 -10.35
C GLY A 47 9.66 -10.84 -10.88
N LEU A 48 8.65 -11.21 -10.09
CA LEU A 48 7.24 -11.06 -10.43
C LEU A 48 6.65 -9.74 -9.93
N LEU A 49 7.04 -9.32 -8.74
CA LEU A 49 6.46 -8.15 -8.08
C LEU A 49 6.90 -6.81 -8.70
N GLN A 50 8.20 -6.63 -8.94
CA GLN A 50 8.72 -5.32 -9.40
C GLN A 50 8.10 -4.84 -10.72
N PRO A 51 7.90 -5.68 -11.76
CA PRO A 51 7.26 -5.22 -12.99
C PRO A 51 5.81 -4.74 -12.82
N VAL A 52 5.05 -5.35 -11.90
CA VAL A 52 3.67 -4.93 -11.66
C VAL A 52 3.60 -3.65 -10.81
N LEU A 53 4.52 -3.47 -9.84
CA LEU A 53 4.61 -2.24 -9.06
C LEU A 53 5.03 -1.02 -9.89
N THR A 54 5.63 -1.24 -11.04
CA THR A 54 6.06 -0.16 -11.97
C THR A 54 5.16 -0.05 -13.21
N GLY A 55 4.04 -0.77 -13.25
CA GLY A 55 3.08 -0.71 -14.34
C GLY A 55 3.53 -1.36 -15.65
N GLN A 56 4.64 -2.11 -15.66
CA GLN A 56 5.14 -2.84 -16.84
C GLN A 56 4.30 -4.09 -17.12
N VAL A 57 3.68 -4.65 -16.08
CA VAL A 57 2.83 -5.83 -16.10
C VAL A 57 1.54 -5.49 -15.35
N SER A 58 0.38 -5.89 -15.88
CA SER A 58 -0.89 -5.72 -15.18
C SER A 58 -1.04 -6.71 -14.02
N HIS A 59 -1.93 -6.40 -13.06
CA HIS A 59 -2.30 -7.32 -12.00
C HIS A 59 -2.77 -8.68 -12.55
N ALA A 60 -3.59 -8.66 -13.61
CA ALA A 60 -4.07 -9.90 -14.24
C ALA A 60 -2.93 -10.77 -14.78
N GLN A 61 -1.95 -10.16 -15.43
CA GLN A 61 -0.76 -10.87 -15.93
C GLN A 61 0.11 -11.40 -14.78
N TRP A 62 0.25 -10.63 -13.71
CA TRP A 62 0.95 -11.07 -12.50
C TRP A 62 0.28 -12.29 -11.89
N MET A 63 -1.05 -12.31 -11.74
CA MET A 63 -1.80 -13.45 -11.21
C MET A 63 -1.67 -14.70 -12.11
N VAL A 64 -1.63 -14.54 -13.43
CA VAL A 64 -1.31 -15.65 -14.35
C VAL A 64 0.08 -16.21 -14.07
N SER A 65 1.09 -15.36 -13.90
CA SER A 65 2.46 -15.80 -13.60
C SER A 65 2.56 -16.52 -12.25
N VAL A 66 1.80 -16.08 -11.24
CA VAL A 66 1.71 -16.78 -9.95
C VAL A 66 1.08 -18.17 -10.12
N ALA A 67 -0.01 -18.28 -10.88
CA ALA A 67 -0.65 -19.57 -11.15
C ALA A 67 0.27 -20.53 -11.94
N ASP A 68 0.99 -20.01 -12.93
CA ASP A 68 1.95 -20.80 -13.70
C ASP A 68 3.09 -21.34 -12.81
N ALA A 69 3.58 -20.55 -11.88
CA ALA A 69 4.60 -20.97 -10.92
C ALA A 69 4.10 -22.06 -9.93
N LEU A 70 2.80 -22.09 -9.62
CA LEU A 70 2.17 -23.10 -8.77
C LEU A 70 1.81 -24.40 -9.54
N THR A 71 1.75 -24.35 -10.86
CA THR A 71 1.32 -25.46 -11.72
C THR A 71 2.09 -26.78 -11.47
N PRO A 72 3.42 -26.76 -11.25
CA PRO A 72 4.17 -28.00 -10.97
C PRO A 72 3.73 -28.71 -9.68
N ALA A 73 3.21 -27.96 -8.71
CA ALA A 73 2.81 -28.49 -7.39
C ALA A 73 1.42 -29.13 -7.41
N VAL A 74 0.43 -28.51 -8.07
CA VAL A 74 -0.98 -28.90 -7.94
C VAL A 74 -1.73 -29.06 -9.28
N GLY A 75 -1.06 -28.83 -10.39
CA GLY A 75 -1.65 -28.84 -11.73
C GLY A 75 -2.31 -27.49 -12.10
N ALA A 76 -2.41 -27.24 -13.41
CA ALA A 76 -2.79 -25.91 -13.93
C ALA A 76 -4.19 -25.45 -13.50
N ASP A 77 -5.19 -26.34 -13.48
CA ASP A 77 -6.56 -25.96 -13.13
C ASP A 77 -6.68 -25.59 -11.64
N ARG A 78 -6.06 -26.37 -10.76
CA ARG A 78 -6.05 -26.09 -9.31
C ARG A 78 -5.24 -24.84 -8.98
N ALA A 79 -4.10 -24.64 -9.64
CA ALA A 79 -3.29 -23.45 -9.49
C ALA A 79 -4.08 -22.16 -9.84
N ARG A 80 -4.77 -22.16 -10.99
CA ARG A 80 -5.63 -21.04 -11.40
C ARG A 80 -6.77 -20.80 -10.41
N ALA A 81 -7.46 -21.86 -9.96
CA ALA A 81 -8.54 -21.75 -8.99
C ALA A 81 -8.06 -21.20 -7.66
N ALA A 82 -6.92 -21.67 -7.14
CA ALA A 82 -6.32 -21.19 -5.90
C ALA A 82 -5.98 -19.68 -5.98
N VAL A 83 -5.35 -19.24 -7.07
CA VAL A 83 -5.00 -17.82 -7.27
C VAL A 83 -6.27 -16.96 -7.42
N GLN A 84 -7.30 -17.44 -8.13
CA GLN A 84 -8.56 -16.75 -8.28
C GLN A 84 -9.27 -16.55 -6.94
N GLU A 85 -9.28 -17.56 -6.09
CA GLU A 85 -9.87 -17.48 -4.75
C GLU A 85 -9.05 -16.55 -3.85
N TRP A 86 -7.73 -16.72 -3.82
CA TRP A 86 -6.85 -15.87 -3.03
C TRP A 86 -6.99 -14.38 -3.37
N GLN A 87 -7.00 -14.03 -4.66
CA GLN A 87 -7.12 -12.63 -5.08
C GLN A 87 -8.53 -12.05 -4.90
N SER A 88 -9.56 -12.86 -4.62
CA SER A 88 -10.92 -12.37 -4.37
C SER A 88 -11.04 -11.61 -3.04
N TYR A 89 -10.19 -11.93 -2.07
CA TYR A 89 -10.09 -11.17 -0.83
C TYR A 89 -9.27 -9.90 -1.06
N ARG A 90 -9.86 -8.76 -0.74
CA ARG A 90 -9.25 -7.44 -1.00
C ARG A 90 -8.82 -6.70 0.28
N GLY A 91 -8.73 -7.43 1.40
CA GLY A 91 -8.39 -6.85 2.69
C GLY A 91 -9.56 -6.12 3.35
N GLU A 92 -9.29 -5.49 4.47
CA GLU A 92 -10.25 -4.75 5.27
C GLU A 92 -9.69 -3.38 5.64
N VAL A 93 -10.55 -2.35 5.65
CA VAL A 93 -10.17 -1.00 6.07
C VAL A 93 -9.95 -0.97 7.58
N ASP A 94 -8.82 -0.39 8.03
CA ASP A 94 -8.61 -0.09 9.44
C ASP A 94 -9.51 1.08 9.87
N PRO A 95 -10.50 0.87 10.75
CA PRO A 95 -11.47 1.90 11.09
C PRO A 95 -10.85 3.05 11.91
N GLU A 96 -9.79 2.80 12.68
CA GLU A 96 -9.13 3.84 13.48
C GLU A 96 -8.28 4.74 12.61
N VAL A 97 -7.58 4.16 11.63
CA VAL A 97 -6.80 4.93 10.65
C VAL A 97 -7.73 5.73 9.73
N LEU A 98 -8.84 5.14 9.27
CA LEU A 98 -9.83 5.86 8.47
C LEU A 98 -10.45 7.03 9.25
N ALA A 99 -10.80 6.83 10.52
CA ALA A 99 -11.30 7.91 11.36
C ALA A 99 -10.28 9.05 11.51
N PHE A 100 -9.00 8.71 11.66
CA PHE A 100 -7.91 9.68 11.70
C PHE A 100 -7.75 10.44 10.37
N VAL A 101 -7.81 9.76 9.23
CA VAL A 101 -7.78 10.38 7.91
C VAL A 101 -8.91 11.42 7.78
N ARG A 102 -10.14 11.05 8.16
CA ARG A 102 -11.30 11.95 8.15
C ARG A 102 -11.13 13.15 9.07
N GLU A 103 -10.61 12.93 10.29
CA GLU A 103 -10.29 13.99 11.25
C GLU A 103 -9.32 15.01 10.65
N VAL A 104 -8.22 14.54 10.09
CA VAL A 104 -7.16 15.35 9.50
C VAL A 104 -7.67 16.15 8.30
N ARG A 105 -8.46 15.53 7.41
CA ARG A 105 -9.09 16.23 6.28
C ARG A 105 -10.10 17.29 6.72
N ALA A 106 -10.93 16.98 7.71
CA ALA A 106 -11.90 17.94 8.27
C ALA A 106 -11.21 19.16 8.90
N ALA A 107 -9.98 19.02 9.37
CA ALA A 107 -9.14 20.11 9.87
C ALA A 107 -8.41 20.91 8.76
N GLY A 108 -8.64 20.57 7.49
CA GLY A 108 -8.07 21.27 6.34
C GLY A 108 -6.66 20.84 5.94
N VAL A 109 -6.15 19.73 6.50
CA VAL A 109 -4.89 19.13 6.07
C VAL A 109 -5.13 18.25 4.84
N ARG A 110 -4.37 18.46 3.78
CA ARG A 110 -4.47 17.65 2.56
C ARG A 110 -3.95 16.23 2.80
N VAL A 111 -4.73 15.22 2.44
CA VAL A 111 -4.39 13.80 2.65
C VAL A 111 -4.24 13.07 1.33
N GLY A 112 -3.06 12.49 1.10
CA GLY A 112 -2.77 11.59 -0.01
C GLY A 112 -2.57 10.16 0.43
N LEU A 113 -2.93 9.22 -0.45
CA LEU A 113 -2.50 7.83 -0.38
C LEU A 113 -1.22 7.65 -1.19
N GLY A 114 -0.18 7.09 -0.59
CA GLY A 114 1.09 6.81 -1.27
C GLY A 114 1.47 5.34 -1.17
N THR A 115 1.20 4.55 -2.21
CA THR A 115 1.28 3.09 -2.12
C THR A 115 2.06 2.45 -3.27
N ASN A 116 2.75 1.34 -2.95
CA ASN A 116 3.31 0.40 -3.92
C ASN A 116 2.18 -0.57 -4.33
N ALA A 117 1.44 -0.24 -5.38
CA ALA A 117 0.24 -0.97 -5.78
C ALA A 117 0.20 -1.24 -7.28
N THR A 118 -0.78 -2.03 -7.67
CA THR A 118 -1.01 -2.44 -9.06
C THR A 118 -2.07 -1.55 -9.73
N ASP A 119 -2.37 -1.82 -10.99
CA ASP A 119 -3.46 -1.20 -11.76
C ASP A 119 -4.87 -1.49 -11.22
N LEU A 120 -5.02 -2.37 -10.21
CA LEU A 120 -6.31 -2.60 -9.54
C LEU A 120 -6.61 -1.62 -8.40
N LEU A 121 -5.70 -0.72 -8.05
CA LEU A 121 -5.86 0.15 -6.87
C LEU A 121 -7.18 0.92 -6.88
N ASP A 122 -7.57 1.51 -8.01
CA ASP A 122 -8.81 2.30 -8.10
C ASP A 122 -10.05 1.45 -7.84
N ALA A 123 -10.07 0.21 -8.37
CA ALA A 123 -11.14 -0.75 -8.12
C ALA A 123 -11.19 -1.19 -6.65
N ASP A 124 -10.02 -1.38 -6.01
CA ASP A 124 -9.93 -1.68 -4.59
C ASP A 124 -10.46 -0.54 -3.72
N LEU A 125 -10.04 0.69 -4.00
CA LEU A 125 -10.52 1.87 -3.28
C LEU A 125 -12.04 2.03 -3.40
N ALA A 126 -12.59 1.79 -4.59
CA ALA A 126 -14.03 1.84 -4.81
C ALA A 126 -14.77 0.73 -4.03
N ALA A 127 -14.27 -0.51 -4.06
CA ALA A 127 -14.86 -1.64 -3.35
C ALA A 127 -14.82 -1.47 -1.82
N LEU A 128 -13.78 -0.81 -1.31
CA LEU A 128 -13.59 -0.52 0.11
C LEU A 128 -14.24 0.80 0.56
N GLY A 129 -14.89 1.55 -0.35
CA GLY A 129 -15.55 2.82 -0.04
C GLY A 129 -14.59 3.96 0.31
N LEU A 130 -13.37 3.95 -0.25
CA LEU A 130 -12.29 4.89 0.08
C LEU A 130 -12.09 5.99 -0.97
N THR A 131 -12.77 5.93 -2.12
CA THR A 131 -12.56 6.85 -3.24
C THR A 131 -12.67 8.33 -2.85
N GLU A 132 -13.63 8.67 -1.99
CA GLU A 132 -13.89 10.06 -1.56
C GLU A 132 -13.16 10.44 -0.26
N GLU A 133 -12.41 9.51 0.32
CA GLU A 133 -11.74 9.72 1.61
C GLU A 133 -10.35 10.37 1.47
N LEU A 134 -9.85 10.47 0.24
CA LEU A 134 -8.48 10.90 -0.07
C LEU A 134 -8.50 12.05 -1.07
N ASP A 135 -7.62 13.02 -0.91
CA ASP A 135 -7.51 14.18 -1.81
C ASP A 135 -6.61 13.87 -3.02
N VAL A 136 -5.67 12.93 -2.85
CA VAL A 136 -4.68 12.54 -3.86
C VAL A 136 -4.38 11.04 -3.72
N ILE A 137 -4.19 10.38 -4.86
CA ILE A 137 -3.74 8.97 -4.92
C ILE A 137 -2.45 8.92 -5.73
N VAL A 138 -1.39 8.37 -5.11
CA VAL A 138 -0.08 8.18 -5.72
C VAL A 138 0.20 6.68 -5.80
N ASN A 139 -0.13 6.09 -6.93
CA ASN A 139 0.06 4.68 -7.22
C ASN A 139 1.39 4.45 -7.95
N SER A 140 2.25 3.61 -7.42
CA SER A 140 3.57 3.31 -8.02
C SER A 140 3.46 2.80 -9.45
N SER A 141 2.44 1.99 -9.78
CA SER A 141 2.26 1.47 -11.14
C SER A 141 1.89 2.55 -12.16
N VAL A 142 1.26 3.65 -11.71
CA VAL A 142 0.95 4.82 -12.55
C VAL A 142 2.17 5.75 -12.66
N VAL A 143 2.87 5.96 -11.54
CA VAL A 143 4.10 6.79 -11.52
C VAL A 143 5.25 6.13 -12.29
N GLY A 144 5.25 4.79 -12.41
CA GLY A 144 6.32 4.02 -13.03
C GLY A 144 7.54 3.80 -12.11
N VAL A 145 7.48 4.30 -10.88
CA VAL A 145 8.52 4.18 -9.85
C VAL A 145 7.86 3.89 -8.52
N HIS A 146 8.49 3.06 -7.69
CA HIS A 146 7.94 2.61 -6.41
C HIS A 146 8.77 3.12 -5.22
N LYS A 147 8.17 3.12 -4.01
CA LYS A 147 8.91 3.32 -2.74
C LYS A 147 9.99 2.23 -2.62
N PRO A 148 11.20 2.52 -2.15
CA PRO A 148 11.65 3.76 -1.50
C PRO A 148 12.36 4.78 -2.42
N ALA A 149 12.17 4.72 -3.75
CA ALA A 149 12.86 5.61 -4.67
C ALA A 149 12.51 7.09 -4.40
N LYS A 150 13.51 7.97 -4.49
CA LYS A 150 13.33 9.41 -4.24
C LYS A 150 12.33 10.03 -5.23
N GLU A 151 12.35 9.57 -6.46
CA GLU A 151 11.48 10.04 -7.55
C GLU A 151 10.00 9.78 -7.24
N TYR A 152 9.68 8.68 -6.56
CA TYR A 152 8.33 8.39 -6.07
C TYR A 152 7.84 9.46 -5.08
N PHE A 153 8.67 9.81 -4.10
CA PHE A 153 8.32 10.82 -3.10
C PHE A 153 8.26 12.24 -3.69
N GLN A 154 9.07 12.54 -4.72
CA GLN A 154 8.96 13.78 -5.46
C GLN A 154 7.60 13.90 -6.16
N ALA A 155 7.18 12.86 -6.90
CA ALA A 155 5.85 12.80 -7.52
C ALA A 155 4.72 12.92 -6.48
N ALA A 156 4.87 12.30 -5.31
CA ALA A 156 3.89 12.42 -4.24
C ALA A 156 3.79 13.85 -3.67
N CYS A 157 4.91 14.54 -3.49
CA CYS A 157 4.92 15.92 -3.04
C CYS A 157 4.32 16.88 -4.09
N GLU A 158 4.59 16.64 -5.37
CA GLU A 158 3.99 17.40 -6.49
C GLU A 158 2.47 17.21 -6.53
N ALA A 159 1.99 15.98 -6.43
CA ALA A 159 0.56 15.68 -6.40
C ALA A 159 -0.15 16.29 -5.18
N LEU A 160 0.51 16.30 -4.02
CA LEU A 160 0.04 16.99 -2.81
C LEU A 160 0.18 18.51 -2.87
N GLU A 161 0.85 19.07 -3.88
CA GLU A 161 1.18 20.50 -3.98
C GLU A 161 1.86 21.03 -2.71
N THR A 162 2.69 20.19 -2.08
CA THR A 162 3.29 20.47 -0.76
C THR A 162 4.78 20.16 -0.78
N PRO A 163 5.64 21.08 -0.31
CA PRO A 163 7.08 20.83 -0.30
C PRO A 163 7.44 19.68 0.66
N PRO A 164 8.49 18.88 0.36
CA PRO A 164 8.84 17.66 1.13
C PRO A 164 8.91 17.87 2.63
N GLY A 165 9.51 18.98 3.10
CA GLY A 165 9.65 19.29 4.54
C GLY A 165 8.33 19.55 5.27
N ARG A 166 7.21 19.70 4.55
CA ARG A 166 5.87 19.94 5.08
C ARG A 166 4.93 18.73 4.90
N VAL A 167 5.41 17.61 4.36
CA VAL A 167 4.67 16.34 4.23
C VAL A 167 5.07 15.41 5.37
N LEU A 168 4.08 14.85 6.06
CA LEU A 168 4.25 13.71 6.97
C LEU A 168 3.90 12.44 6.21
N PHE A 169 4.86 11.56 6.02
CA PHE A 169 4.65 10.22 5.46
C PHE A 169 4.49 9.18 6.57
N VAL A 170 3.54 8.26 6.40
CA VAL A 170 3.25 7.17 7.35
C VAL A 170 3.21 5.85 6.61
N ASP A 171 4.03 4.88 7.02
CA ASP A 171 4.21 3.60 6.34
C ASP A 171 4.72 2.57 7.35
N ASP A 172 4.37 1.30 7.20
CA ASP A 172 4.79 0.22 8.08
C ASP A 172 6.14 -0.40 7.66
N GLU A 173 6.68 -0.04 6.48
CA GLU A 173 7.98 -0.49 6.00
C GLU A 173 9.13 0.46 6.37
N ASP A 174 10.13 -0.04 7.08
CA ASP A 174 11.33 0.74 7.44
C ASP A 174 12.07 1.32 6.22
N ARG A 175 12.10 0.57 5.10
CA ARG A 175 12.77 1.00 3.87
C ARG A 175 12.04 2.17 3.21
N ALA A 176 10.71 2.15 3.16
CA ALA A 176 9.90 3.25 2.65
C ALA A 176 10.05 4.50 3.51
N VAL A 177 9.99 4.35 4.83
CA VAL A 177 10.21 5.44 5.81
C VAL A 177 11.62 6.05 5.66
N ALA A 178 12.65 5.23 5.51
CA ALA A 178 14.02 5.70 5.29
C ALA A 178 14.13 6.47 3.95
N GLY A 179 13.55 5.95 2.86
CA GLY A 179 13.52 6.60 1.55
C GLY A 179 12.82 7.96 1.58
N ALA A 180 11.67 8.06 2.27
CA ALA A 180 10.96 9.33 2.45
C ALA A 180 11.82 10.38 3.17
N ARG A 181 12.53 9.98 4.22
CA ARG A 181 13.45 10.87 4.94
C ARG A 181 14.59 11.35 4.06
N VAL A 182 15.15 10.48 3.23
CA VAL A 182 16.19 10.86 2.24
C VAL A 182 15.64 11.83 1.20
N ALA A 183 14.36 11.69 0.82
CA ALA A 183 13.68 12.62 -0.07
C ALA A 183 13.29 13.95 0.60
N GLY A 184 13.49 14.09 1.92
CA GLY A 184 13.26 15.31 2.69
C GLY A 184 11.93 15.39 3.41
N LEU A 185 11.11 14.35 3.39
CA LEU A 185 9.84 14.29 4.12
C LEU A 185 10.08 14.07 5.63
N SER A 186 9.08 14.47 6.44
CA SER A 186 8.91 13.86 7.75
C SER A 186 8.33 12.47 7.57
N ALA A 187 8.85 11.46 8.25
CA ALA A 187 8.32 10.12 8.08
C ALA A 187 8.26 9.36 9.42
N HIS A 188 7.15 8.68 9.63
CA HIS A 188 6.85 7.87 10.80
C HIS A 188 6.63 6.42 10.39
N ARG A 189 7.31 5.49 11.08
CA ARG A 189 7.04 4.07 10.92
C ARG A 189 5.80 3.69 11.71
N TRP A 190 4.80 3.22 11.01
CA TRP A 190 3.56 2.77 11.62
C TRP A 190 3.74 1.44 12.34
N SER A 191 3.25 1.35 13.56
CA SER A 191 3.27 0.12 14.37
C SER A 191 1.89 -0.22 14.96
N GLY A 192 0.90 0.63 14.72
CA GLY A 192 -0.46 0.41 15.16
C GLY A 192 -1.15 1.69 15.67
N PRO A 193 -2.42 1.60 16.10
CA PRO A 193 -3.24 2.77 16.46
C PRO A 193 -2.68 3.64 17.59
N ALA A 194 -1.82 3.09 18.45
CA ALA A 194 -1.12 3.86 19.48
C ALA A 194 -0.26 4.99 18.92
N ASP A 195 0.14 4.91 17.65
CA ASP A 195 0.95 5.92 16.97
C ASP A 195 0.15 7.16 16.57
N LEU A 196 -1.18 7.08 16.47
CA LEU A 196 -2.05 8.20 16.05
C LEU A 196 -1.82 9.47 16.87
N ARG A 197 -1.51 9.34 18.16
CA ARG A 197 -1.18 10.51 19.04
C ARG A 197 0.06 11.27 18.54
N TYR A 198 1.06 10.56 18.03
CA TYR A 198 2.29 11.17 17.51
C TYR A 198 2.04 11.83 16.15
N LEU A 199 1.21 11.18 15.31
CA LEU A 199 0.83 11.73 14.01
C LEU A 199 0.04 13.04 14.18
N ARG A 200 -0.92 13.09 15.12
CA ARG A 200 -1.64 14.33 15.48
C ARG A 200 -0.70 15.44 15.93
N ALA A 201 0.28 15.13 16.76
CA ALA A 201 1.25 16.11 17.23
C ALA A 201 2.19 16.64 16.15
N ALA A 202 2.43 15.85 15.08
CA ALA A 202 3.30 16.21 13.97
C ALA A 202 2.62 17.06 12.90
N LEU A 203 1.28 17.04 12.82
CA LEU A 203 0.48 17.80 11.87
C LEU A 203 0.09 19.18 12.41
N ALA A 204 -0.12 20.13 11.51
CA ALA A 204 -0.48 21.51 11.81
C ALA A 204 -1.99 21.73 11.68
N TYR A 205 -2.76 21.26 12.66
CA TYR A 205 -4.20 21.56 12.79
C TYR A 205 -4.60 21.61 14.27
#